data_b6d3550f613a4ed4d18587a53009e841
#
_entry.id   b6d3550f613a4ed4d18587a53009e841
#
_cell.length_a   1.000
_cell.length_b   1.000
_cell.length_c   1.000
_cell.angle_alpha   90.00
_cell.angle_beta   90.00
_cell.angle_gamma   90.00
#
_symmetry.space_group_name_H-M   'P 1'
#
loop_
_entity.id
_entity.type
_entity.pdbx_description
1 polymer ?
#
loop_
_entity_poly.entity_id
_entity_poly.type
_entity_poly.pdbx_seq_one_letter_code
_entity_poly.pdbx_strand_id
1 'polypeptide(L)'
;VLGLTPGEGCENGIAASKEGAVILTNRNCYLFRGKDGVETVWCTPYESIGAKDSREGDETTGGGLAWGGGCSPSLAKDLVMFTDNLDPVNLIALDMKTGEKVASHPILDELPQGMQVSVENSAIVYDDGQGTVSTILCNWFGAGSANLSKPDSDSSIQSYANIYDVNWLTKGNSMILPGVERVDTVKTDTGYEMKSVWCRSDLRDTAIMKLSTATGYVYGYVQDLTTGMWQYIVLDFDTGETVLTVDVANKFGYNNMAIGMYSGRSGNALYCPTGYLELLRLQDRFAYLPEMPYRKLDMDKATRNVLSQERFEALGGQGRVASWYFGISAVNVHPNTTVALRMNNLSGAVKDLKLYALTPEGKLQQVPGAQWLLRTEDGETPETLEDGTLYELWVTASDDGDFDLDDGARSLAVRVVLAS
;
A
#
# COMPACT_ATOMS: atom_id res chain seq x y z
N VAL A 1 18.82 -7.96 -28.60
CA VAL A 1 18.91 -8.46 -27.24
C VAL A 1 20.22 -7.94 -26.67
N LEU A 2 20.17 -7.05 -25.68
CA LEU A 2 21.36 -6.67 -24.92
C LEU A 2 21.68 -7.82 -23.96
N GLY A 3 22.87 -8.41 -24.10
CA GLY A 3 23.37 -9.40 -23.16
C GLY A 3 23.97 -8.68 -21.95
N LEU A 4 23.54 -9.03 -20.76
CA LEU A 4 24.24 -8.66 -19.54
C LEU A 4 25.58 -9.42 -19.46
N THR A 5 26.54 -8.89 -18.73
CA THR A 5 27.80 -9.60 -18.49
C THR A 5 27.56 -10.87 -17.64
N PRO A 6 28.38 -11.90 -17.73
CA PRO A 6 28.26 -13.09 -16.88
C PRO A 6 28.21 -12.71 -15.38
N GLY A 7 27.23 -13.26 -14.66
CA GLY A 7 26.99 -12.96 -13.26
C GLY A 7 26.30 -11.61 -12.99
N GLU A 8 25.87 -10.90 -14.03
CA GLU A 8 25.06 -9.69 -13.91
C GLU A 8 23.58 -10.04 -14.01
N GLY A 9 22.78 -9.56 -13.08
CA GLY A 9 21.35 -9.78 -12.99
C GLY A 9 20.58 -8.49 -12.71
N CYS A 10 19.35 -8.41 -13.21
CA CYS A 10 18.41 -7.35 -12.92
C CYS A 10 17.18 -7.95 -12.28
N GLU A 11 16.84 -7.53 -11.08
CA GLU A 11 15.70 -8.06 -10.32
C GLU A 11 14.57 -7.04 -10.18
N ASN A 12 14.88 -5.76 -10.34
CA ASN A 12 13.95 -4.66 -10.08
C ASN A 12 13.37 -4.03 -11.33
N GLY A 13 12.45 -3.09 -11.11
CA GLY A 13 11.75 -2.39 -12.18
C GLY A 13 12.66 -1.50 -13.02
N ILE A 14 12.16 -1.12 -14.19
CA ILE A 14 12.78 -0.19 -15.12
C ILE A 14 12.15 1.18 -14.89
N ALA A 15 12.99 2.22 -14.73
CA ALA A 15 12.52 3.59 -14.71
C ALA A 15 12.67 4.21 -16.13
N ALA A 16 11.67 4.95 -16.57
CA ALA A 16 11.67 5.53 -17.91
C ALA A 16 11.43 7.04 -17.87
N SER A 17 12.15 7.75 -18.74
CA SER A 17 11.99 9.18 -18.96
C SER A 17 12.09 9.49 -20.45
N LYS A 18 12.00 10.78 -20.82
CA LYS A 18 12.27 11.22 -22.20
C LYS A 18 13.73 10.97 -22.64
N GLU A 19 14.65 10.82 -21.70
CA GLU A 19 16.05 10.53 -21.96
C GLU A 19 16.31 9.06 -22.28
N GLY A 20 15.40 8.17 -21.89
CA GLY A 20 15.50 6.74 -22.12
C GLY A 20 15.01 5.90 -20.94
N ALA A 21 15.40 4.64 -20.92
CA ALA A 21 15.10 3.68 -19.88
C ALA A 21 16.34 3.44 -18.99
N VAL A 22 16.19 3.64 -17.68
CA VAL A 22 17.24 3.36 -16.69
C VAL A 22 17.00 1.99 -16.08
N ILE A 23 18.03 1.18 -16.07
CA ILE A 23 18.03 -0.17 -15.50
C ILE A 23 19.18 -0.28 -14.51
N LEU A 24 18.86 -0.77 -13.33
CA LEU A 24 19.82 -1.10 -12.29
C LEU A 24 20.03 -2.61 -12.27
N THR A 25 21.27 -3.05 -12.38
CA THR A 25 21.68 -4.44 -12.16
C THR A 25 22.45 -4.55 -10.85
N ASN A 26 22.87 -5.73 -10.48
CA ASN A 26 23.74 -5.90 -9.30
C ASN A 26 25.18 -5.40 -9.47
N ARG A 27 25.52 -4.80 -10.63
CA ARG A 27 26.89 -4.31 -10.94
C ARG A 27 26.92 -2.94 -11.58
N ASN A 28 25.89 -2.62 -12.34
CA ASN A 28 25.89 -1.44 -13.19
C ASN A 28 24.53 -0.75 -13.16
N CYS A 29 24.55 0.57 -13.34
CA CYS A 29 23.39 1.34 -13.73
C CYS A 29 23.51 1.71 -15.21
N TYR A 30 22.47 1.48 -15.99
CA TYR A 30 22.45 1.73 -17.42
C TYR A 30 21.39 2.75 -17.80
N LEU A 31 21.70 3.58 -18.81
CA LEU A 31 20.69 4.28 -19.58
C LEU A 31 20.66 3.71 -21.00
N PHE A 32 19.50 3.24 -21.39
CA PHE A 32 19.22 2.76 -22.74
C PHE A 32 18.29 3.71 -23.48
N ARG A 33 18.54 3.86 -24.78
CA ARG A 33 17.65 4.62 -25.67
C ARG A 33 17.26 3.75 -26.86
N GLY A 34 15.99 3.84 -27.26
CA GLY A 34 15.47 3.11 -28.41
C GLY A 34 15.00 4.08 -29.50
N LYS A 35 15.52 3.92 -30.74
CA LYS A 35 15.00 4.61 -31.91
C LYS A 35 14.90 3.65 -33.10
N ASP A 36 16.01 3.13 -33.57
CA ASP A 36 16.08 2.12 -34.64
C ASP A 36 16.72 0.83 -34.14
N GLY A 37 16.69 0.61 -32.84
CA GLY A 37 17.28 -0.44 -32.05
C GLY A 37 17.46 0.04 -30.61
N VAL A 38 18.10 -0.73 -29.78
CA VAL A 38 18.44 -0.33 -28.42
C VAL A 38 19.93 -0.02 -28.35
N GLU A 39 20.27 1.20 -27.93
CA GLU A 39 21.66 1.61 -27.69
C GLU A 39 21.88 1.87 -26.19
N THR A 40 23.06 1.58 -25.70
CA THR A 40 23.54 1.98 -24.39
C THR A 40 24.07 3.40 -24.48
N VAL A 41 23.41 4.34 -23.82
CA VAL A 41 23.87 5.75 -23.78
C VAL A 41 25.04 5.88 -22.81
N TRP A 42 24.90 5.30 -21.62
CA TRP A 42 25.96 5.17 -20.64
C TRP A 42 25.76 3.90 -19.78
N CYS A 43 26.86 3.45 -19.18
CA CYS A 43 26.93 2.34 -18.24
C CYS A 43 27.85 2.75 -17.11
N THR A 44 27.34 2.86 -15.90
CA THR A 44 28.07 3.27 -14.72
C THR A 44 28.20 2.09 -13.75
N PRO A 45 29.40 1.57 -13.51
CA PRO A 45 29.62 0.53 -12.53
C PRO A 45 29.48 1.08 -11.12
N TYR A 46 28.97 0.24 -10.21
CA TYR A 46 28.94 0.49 -8.79
C TYR A 46 29.21 -0.79 -8.01
N GLU A 47 29.63 -0.66 -6.78
CA GLU A 47 29.80 -1.80 -5.88
C GLU A 47 28.49 -2.08 -5.16
N SER A 48 28.16 -3.34 -4.96
CA SER A 48 27.03 -3.81 -4.19
C SER A 48 27.32 -5.18 -3.58
N ILE A 49 26.53 -5.56 -2.59
CA ILE A 49 26.66 -6.88 -1.94
C ILE A 49 26.48 -8.04 -2.92
N GLY A 50 25.57 -7.93 -3.87
CA GLY A 50 25.32 -8.94 -4.87
C GLY A 50 26.33 -9.00 -6.01
N ALA A 51 27.36 -8.13 -6.03
CA ALA A 51 28.32 -8.07 -7.13
C ALA A 51 29.27 -9.26 -7.19
N LYS A 52 29.50 -9.98 -6.10
CA LYS A 52 30.45 -11.09 -6.03
C LYS A 52 29.91 -12.36 -6.64
N ASP A 53 28.69 -12.74 -6.31
CA ASP A 53 27.95 -13.80 -6.98
C ASP A 53 26.46 -13.64 -6.70
N SER A 54 25.73 -13.26 -7.71
CA SER A 54 24.34 -12.84 -7.58
C SER A 54 23.36 -13.96 -7.26
N ARG A 55 23.75 -15.21 -7.32
CA ARG A 55 22.85 -16.34 -7.09
C ARG A 55 23.14 -17.13 -5.82
N GLU A 56 24.32 -17.01 -5.33
CA GLU A 56 24.72 -17.57 -4.03
C GLU A 56 24.63 -16.55 -2.92
N GLY A 57 23.77 -15.54 -3.07
CA GLY A 57 23.66 -14.39 -2.20
C GLY A 57 24.16 -14.65 -0.81
N ASP A 58 25.04 -13.82 -0.31
CA ASP A 58 25.56 -13.97 1.03
C ASP A 58 24.37 -13.96 1.98
N GLU A 59 24.12 -15.08 2.58
CA GLU A 59 23.02 -15.33 3.50
C GLU A 59 23.01 -14.39 4.70
N THR A 60 24.09 -13.65 4.90
CA THR A 60 24.25 -12.68 5.97
C THR A 60 23.63 -11.30 5.64
N THR A 61 23.23 -11.06 4.41
CA THR A 61 22.79 -9.75 3.93
C THR A 61 21.28 -9.49 3.98
N GLY A 62 20.56 -10.33 4.68
CA GLY A 62 19.22 -10.00 5.15
C GLY A 62 18.07 -10.14 4.19
N GLY A 63 18.28 -10.55 2.98
CA GLY A 63 17.18 -10.83 2.09
C GLY A 63 17.63 -11.20 0.67
N GLY A 64 16.99 -12.19 0.05
CA GLY A 64 17.25 -12.58 -1.34
C GLY A 64 16.84 -11.54 -2.37
N LEU A 65 16.19 -10.44 -1.97
CA LEU A 65 15.81 -9.30 -2.81
C LEU A 65 16.78 -8.12 -2.71
N ALA A 66 17.73 -8.16 -1.78
CA ALA A 66 18.70 -7.10 -1.56
C ALA A 66 19.93 -7.14 -2.51
N TRP A 67 19.90 -7.96 -3.53
CA TRP A 67 20.99 -8.06 -4.48
C TRP A 67 21.19 -6.77 -5.27
N GLY A 68 22.42 -6.36 -5.39
CA GLY A 68 22.72 -5.10 -6.01
C GLY A 68 22.12 -3.94 -5.21
N GLY A 69 21.57 -2.98 -5.90
CA GLY A 69 20.90 -1.84 -5.29
C GLY A 69 19.61 -2.16 -4.55
N GLY A 70 19.07 -3.38 -4.68
CA GLY A 70 17.83 -3.84 -4.03
C GLY A 70 16.57 -3.07 -4.42
N CYS A 71 16.67 -1.94 -5.06
CA CYS A 71 15.54 -1.07 -5.43
C CYS A 71 15.47 -0.82 -6.94
N SER A 72 14.29 -0.45 -7.44
CA SER A 72 14.19 0.14 -8.76
C SER A 72 14.81 1.54 -8.74
N PRO A 73 15.54 1.97 -9.78
CA PRO A 73 16.02 3.34 -9.85
C PRO A 73 14.86 4.31 -9.84
N SER A 74 15.02 5.43 -9.15
CA SER A 74 14.06 6.53 -9.13
C SER A 74 14.64 7.73 -9.86
N LEU A 75 13.82 8.43 -10.65
CA LEU A 75 14.27 9.49 -11.52
C LEU A 75 13.76 10.85 -11.04
N ALA A 76 14.68 11.78 -10.84
CA ALA A 76 14.42 13.20 -10.84
C ALA A 76 14.74 13.78 -12.23
N LYS A 77 14.49 15.06 -12.46
CA LYS A 77 14.71 15.70 -13.77
C LYS A 77 16.11 15.48 -14.33
N ASP A 78 17.13 15.70 -13.51
CA ASP A 78 18.54 15.66 -13.90
C ASP A 78 19.32 14.54 -13.19
N LEU A 79 18.69 13.76 -12.31
CA LEU A 79 19.34 12.76 -11.49
C LEU A 79 18.68 11.38 -11.58
N VAL A 80 19.51 10.35 -11.46
CA VAL A 80 19.11 8.96 -11.19
C VAL A 80 19.50 8.61 -9.77
N MET A 81 18.52 8.20 -8.95
CA MET A 81 18.69 7.88 -7.54
C MET A 81 18.53 6.38 -7.31
N PHE A 82 19.44 5.76 -6.58
CA PHE A 82 19.36 4.36 -6.15
C PHE A 82 20.29 4.11 -4.95
N THR A 83 20.24 2.91 -4.39
CA THR A 83 21.10 2.49 -3.27
C THR A 83 22.11 1.43 -3.71
N ASP A 84 23.22 1.27 -2.97
CA ASP A 84 24.23 0.26 -3.23
C ASP A 84 24.07 -1.01 -2.35
N ASN A 85 23.30 -0.91 -1.27
CA ASN A 85 23.13 -1.96 -0.27
C ASN A 85 24.48 -2.49 0.32
N LEU A 86 25.50 -1.64 0.38
CA LEU A 86 26.74 -1.94 1.12
C LEU A 86 26.52 -1.78 2.64
N ASP A 87 27.57 -1.90 3.40
CA ASP A 87 27.58 -1.62 4.83
C ASP A 87 28.66 -0.54 5.12
N PRO A 88 28.26 0.72 5.38
CA PRO A 88 26.89 1.26 5.39
C PRO A 88 26.27 1.33 4.00
N VAL A 89 24.94 1.29 3.96
CA VAL A 89 24.16 1.50 2.73
C VAL A 89 24.26 2.95 2.31
N ASN A 90 24.53 3.21 1.03
CA ASN A 90 24.56 4.56 0.50
C ASN A 90 23.43 4.82 -0.50
N LEU A 91 22.85 6.00 -0.42
CA LEU A 91 22.10 6.61 -1.49
C LEU A 91 23.07 7.19 -2.52
N ILE A 92 22.91 6.83 -3.78
CA ILE A 92 23.76 7.28 -4.89
C ILE A 92 22.92 8.16 -5.83
N ALA A 93 23.51 9.27 -6.29
CA ALA A 93 22.97 10.07 -7.37
C ALA A 93 23.92 10.07 -8.56
N LEU A 94 23.39 9.72 -9.73
CA LEU A 94 24.08 9.90 -11.01
C LEU A 94 23.45 11.04 -11.79
N ASP A 95 24.26 11.75 -12.57
CA ASP A 95 23.75 12.69 -13.58
C ASP A 95 23.02 11.91 -14.68
N MET A 96 21.80 12.29 -14.98
CA MET A 96 20.93 11.60 -15.94
C MET A 96 21.52 11.55 -17.36
N LYS A 97 22.29 12.53 -17.76
CA LYS A 97 22.82 12.64 -19.14
C LYS A 97 24.13 11.91 -19.32
N THR A 98 25.02 12.01 -18.32
CA THR A 98 26.40 11.50 -18.41
C THR A 98 26.57 10.14 -17.72
N GLY A 99 25.72 9.81 -16.76
CA GLY A 99 25.87 8.65 -15.89
C GLY A 99 26.96 8.83 -14.82
N GLU A 100 27.59 10.00 -14.72
CA GLU A 100 28.61 10.26 -13.70
C GLU A 100 27.99 10.30 -12.32
N LYS A 101 28.64 9.69 -11.32
CA LYS A 101 28.27 9.79 -9.93
C LYS A 101 28.54 11.22 -9.42
N VAL A 102 27.47 11.93 -9.06
CA VAL A 102 27.54 13.34 -8.64
C VAL A 102 27.45 13.52 -7.14
N ALA A 103 26.83 12.56 -6.44
CA ALA A 103 26.78 12.55 -4.98
C ALA A 103 26.56 11.14 -4.44
N SER A 104 26.91 10.94 -3.16
CA SER A 104 26.63 9.72 -2.41
C SER A 104 26.54 10.07 -0.92
N HIS A 105 25.63 9.42 -0.18
CA HIS A 105 25.41 9.66 1.25
C HIS A 105 25.03 8.36 1.95
N PRO A 106 25.68 8.01 3.08
CA PRO A 106 25.21 6.89 3.89
C PRO A 106 23.82 7.21 4.42
N ILE A 107 22.94 6.20 4.40
CA ILE A 107 21.56 6.34 4.84
C ILE A 107 21.30 5.49 6.07
N LEU A 108 20.32 5.93 6.88
CA LEU A 108 19.90 5.21 8.09
C LEU A 108 21.08 4.96 9.06
N ASP A 109 22.08 5.82 9.04
CA ASP A 109 23.26 5.74 9.90
C ASP A 109 22.98 6.22 11.34
N GLU A 110 21.87 6.93 11.55
CA GLU A 110 21.37 7.32 12.87
C GLU A 110 20.59 6.20 13.59
N LEU A 111 20.41 5.02 12.95
CA LEU A 111 19.77 3.89 13.60
C LEU A 111 20.61 3.38 14.79
N PRO A 112 19.97 2.72 15.78
CA PRO A 112 20.70 2.12 16.90
C PRO A 112 21.86 1.25 16.44
N GLN A 113 23.01 1.38 17.12
CA GLN A 113 24.22 0.64 16.79
C GLN A 113 23.98 -0.88 16.67
N GLY A 114 24.44 -1.46 15.57
CA GLY A 114 24.26 -2.89 15.28
C GLY A 114 22.95 -3.24 14.58
N MET A 115 22.10 -2.25 14.27
CA MET A 115 20.94 -2.46 13.42
C MET A 115 21.40 -2.56 11.96
N GLN A 116 21.00 -3.64 11.31
CA GLN A 116 21.34 -3.86 9.91
C GLN A 116 20.37 -3.11 9.00
N VAL A 117 20.86 -2.67 7.85
CA VAL A 117 20.13 -1.88 6.86
C VAL A 117 20.18 -2.58 5.51
N SER A 118 19.06 -2.58 4.83
CA SER A 118 18.93 -3.02 3.43
C SER A 118 17.75 -2.27 2.82
N VAL A 119 17.87 -1.82 1.60
CA VAL A 119 16.80 -1.16 0.87
C VAL A 119 16.34 -2.08 -0.26
N GLU A 120 15.07 -2.45 -0.25
CA GLU A 120 14.45 -3.29 -1.27
C GLU A 120 13.26 -2.58 -1.94
N ASN A 121 12.82 -1.48 -1.35
CA ASN A 121 11.73 -0.65 -1.86
C ASN A 121 12.25 0.49 -2.72
N SER A 122 11.50 0.82 -3.78
CA SER A 122 11.75 2.03 -4.55
C SER A 122 11.55 3.27 -3.68
N ALA A 123 12.52 4.19 -3.74
CA ALA A 123 12.44 5.45 -3.01
C ALA A 123 11.33 6.36 -3.54
N ILE A 124 10.74 7.17 -2.65
CA ILE A 124 10.08 8.40 -3.08
C ILE A 124 11.17 9.36 -3.54
N VAL A 125 10.98 9.96 -4.70
CA VAL A 125 11.84 11.05 -5.19
C VAL A 125 10.96 12.23 -5.58
N TYR A 126 11.26 13.39 -5.02
CA TYR A 126 10.56 14.64 -5.28
C TYR A 126 11.54 15.75 -5.64
N ASP A 127 11.43 16.29 -6.85
CA ASP A 127 12.19 17.44 -7.34
C ASP A 127 11.34 18.71 -7.15
N ASP A 128 11.82 19.65 -6.34
CA ASP A 128 11.14 20.91 -6.05
C ASP A 128 11.21 21.91 -7.23
N GLY A 129 11.97 21.59 -8.26
CA GLY A 129 12.22 22.46 -9.40
C GLY A 129 13.13 23.66 -9.10
N GLN A 130 13.65 23.78 -7.88
CA GLN A 130 14.51 24.88 -7.40
C GLN A 130 15.93 24.42 -7.08
N GLY A 131 16.22 23.14 -7.30
CA GLY A 131 17.55 22.58 -7.13
C GLY A 131 17.68 21.62 -5.95
N THR A 132 16.57 21.26 -5.31
CA THR A 132 16.55 20.21 -4.28
C THR A 132 15.78 19.00 -4.77
N VAL A 133 16.38 17.84 -4.63
CA VAL A 133 15.76 16.54 -4.84
C VAL A 133 15.68 15.82 -3.50
N SER A 134 14.49 15.67 -2.98
CA SER A 134 14.24 14.92 -1.74
C SER A 134 14.01 13.45 -2.03
N THR A 135 14.67 12.58 -1.28
CA THR A 135 14.55 11.13 -1.39
C THR A 135 14.13 10.56 -0.05
N ILE A 136 13.05 9.76 0.00
CA ILE A 136 12.61 9.04 1.21
C ILE A 136 12.81 7.55 0.98
N LEU A 137 13.49 6.90 1.92
CA LEU A 137 13.88 5.50 1.89
C LEU A 137 13.45 4.81 3.18
N CYS A 138 13.20 3.50 3.07
CA CYS A 138 12.80 2.66 4.20
C CYS A 138 13.80 1.51 4.37
N ASN A 139 14.10 1.16 5.62
CA ASN A 139 14.84 -0.05 5.94
C ASN A 139 13.95 -1.27 5.69
N TRP A 140 14.46 -2.20 4.89
CA TRP A 140 13.78 -3.46 4.57
C TRP A 140 14.58 -4.69 4.98
N PHE A 141 15.62 -4.50 5.75
CA PHE A 141 16.42 -5.61 6.26
C PHE A 141 15.54 -6.61 7.01
N GLY A 142 15.63 -7.87 6.64
CA GLY A 142 14.82 -8.93 7.23
C GLY A 142 13.45 -9.11 6.58
N ALA A 143 13.18 -8.52 5.42
CA ALA A 143 11.92 -8.69 4.67
C ALA A 143 11.57 -10.15 4.31
N GLY A 144 12.39 -11.07 4.70
CA GLY A 144 12.03 -12.47 4.84
C GLY A 144 12.17 -13.33 3.61
N SER A 145 12.55 -12.78 2.47
CA SER A 145 12.79 -13.61 1.31
C SER A 145 13.97 -14.55 1.51
N ALA A 146 15.04 -14.13 2.17
CA ALA A 146 16.16 -15.01 2.52
C ALA A 146 15.73 -16.15 3.44
N ASN A 147 14.85 -15.85 4.37
CA ASN A 147 14.38 -16.84 5.32
C ASN A 147 13.39 -17.84 4.74
N LEU A 148 12.71 -17.48 3.66
CA LEU A 148 11.83 -18.37 2.92
C LEU A 148 12.61 -19.43 2.12
N SER A 149 13.86 -19.16 1.76
CA SER A 149 14.70 -20.05 0.98
C SER A 149 15.57 -21.00 1.80
N LYS A 150 15.56 -20.88 3.15
CA LYS A 150 16.37 -21.71 4.05
C LYS A 150 15.54 -22.64 4.92
N PRO A 151 15.33 -23.90 4.49
CA PRO A 151 14.59 -24.86 5.30
C PRO A 151 15.28 -25.22 6.63
N ASP A 152 16.58 -24.98 6.78
CA ASP A 152 17.36 -25.39 7.93
C ASP A 152 17.70 -24.24 8.90
N SER A 153 17.24 -23.05 8.64
CA SER A 153 17.46 -21.94 9.57
C SER A 153 16.51 -22.06 10.75
N ASP A 154 17.00 -21.70 11.93
CA ASP A 154 16.14 -21.51 13.13
C ASP A 154 15.11 -20.39 12.96
N SER A 155 15.04 -19.81 11.77
CA SER A 155 14.03 -18.82 11.45
C SER A 155 12.68 -19.53 11.38
N SER A 156 11.74 -19.03 12.14
CA SER A 156 10.36 -19.53 12.18
C SER A 156 9.62 -19.39 10.85
N ILE A 157 10.24 -18.78 9.83
CA ILE A 157 9.65 -18.57 8.50
C ILE A 157 10.27 -19.60 7.55
N GLN A 158 9.91 -20.83 7.72
CA GLN A 158 10.35 -21.89 6.84
C GLN A 158 9.33 -22.24 5.76
N SER A 159 8.13 -21.73 5.86
CA SER A 159 7.08 -21.96 4.88
C SER A 159 6.08 -20.81 4.86
N TYR A 160 5.36 -20.66 3.78
CA TYR A 160 4.24 -19.72 3.68
C TYR A 160 3.18 -19.91 4.77
N ALA A 161 3.02 -21.11 5.32
CA ALA A 161 2.12 -21.36 6.43
C ALA A 161 2.50 -20.57 7.68
N ASN A 162 3.78 -20.35 7.93
CA ASN A 162 4.26 -19.64 9.11
C ASN A 162 4.11 -18.13 9.01
N ILE A 163 4.06 -17.56 7.82
CA ILE A 163 3.83 -16.12 7.64
C ILE A 163 2.44 -15.67 8.10
N TYR A 164 1.52 -16.60 8.25
CA TYR A 164 0.17 -16.35 8.77
C TYR A 164 0.02 -16.70 10.26
N ASP A 165 1.09 -17.16 10.91
CA ASP A 165 1.06 -17.46 12.34
C ASP A 165 1.13 -16.16 13.17
N VAL A 166 0.01 -15.83 13.80
CA VAL A 166 -0.10 -14.64 14.67
C VAL A 166 0.87 -14.71 15.86
N ASN A 167 1.18 -15.92 16.36
CA ASN A 167 2.10 -16.09 17.49
C ASN A 167 3.54 -15.72 17.12
N TRP A 168 3.89 -15.80 15.85
CA TRP A 168 5.21 -15.42 15.39
C TRP A 168 5.46 -13.91 15.53
N LEU A 169 4.46 -13.09 15.20
CA LEU A 169 4.51 -11.63 15.38
C LEU A 169 4.55 -11.22 16.84
N THR A 170 3.77 -11.88 17.70
CA THR A 170 3.70 -11.57 19.12
C THR A 170 4.97 -11.93 19.90
N LYS A 171 5.85 -12.75 19.32
CA LYS A 171 7.16 -13.10 19.91
C LYS A 171 8.27 -12.11 19.54
N GLY A 172 7.96 -10.99 18.92
CA GLY A 172 8.95 -9.98 18.55
C GLY A 172 9.85 -10.35 17.36
N ASN A 173 9.58 -11.47 16.70
CA ASN A 173 10.31 -11.91 15.50
C ASN A 173 9.71 -11.20 14.26
N SER A 174 9.88 -9.93 14.19
CA SER A 174 9.47 -9.19 13.00
C SER A 174 10.44 -9.46 11.85
N MET A 175 9.89 -9.56 10.66
CA MET A 175 10.67 -9.80 9.45
C MET A 175 11.49 -8.58 9.04
N ILE A 176 11.03 -7.39 9.35
CA ILE A 176 11.61 -6.14 8.88
C ILE A 176 12.10 -5.31 10.06
N LEU A 177 13.32 -4.82 9.97
CA LEU A 177 13.85 -3.84 10.91
C LEU A 177 13.29 -2.44 10.61
N PRO A 178 13.09 -1.61 11.63
CA PRO A 178 12.60 -0.25 11.43
C PRO A 178 13.65 0.67 10.81
N GLY A 179 13.20 1.76 10.25
CA GLY A 179 14.02 2.85 9.72
C GLY A 179 13.34 3.51 8.52
N VAL A 180 13.10 4.80 8.59
CA VAL A 180 12.64 5.62 7.47
C VAL A 180 13.41 6.93 7.50
N GLU A 181 13.98 7.34 6.38
CA GLU A 181 14.82 8.54 6.31
C GLU A 181 14.50 9.37 5.09
N ARG A 182 14.53 10.70 5.25
CA ARG A 182 14.56 11.66 4.16
C ARG A 182 15.96 12.23 4.01
N VAL A 183 16.51 12.13 2.80
CA VAL A 183 17.76 12.75 2.37
C VAL A 183 17.47 13.76 1.27
N ASP A 184 17.95 14.98 1.42
CA ASP A 184 17.90 16.01 0.39
C ASP A 184 19.23 16.08 -0.38
N THR A 185 19.13 16.01 -1.70
CA THR A 185 20.22 16.25 -2.64
C THR A 185 20.07 17.66 -3.20
N VAL A 186 20.99 18.54 -2.80
CA VAL A 186 20.92 19.97 -3.12
C VAL A 186 21.97 20.32 -4.16
N LYS A 187 21.53 20.99 -5.22
CA LYS A 187 22.44 21.52 -6.23
C LYS A 187 23.18 22.74 -5.69
N THR A 188 24.50 22.73 -5.79
CA THR A 188 25.39 23.83 -5.35
C THR A 188 26.13 24.41 -6.56
N ASP A 189 26.88 25.48 -6.36
CA ASP A 189 27.72 26.07 -7.43
C ASP A 189 28.83 25.13 -7.92
N THR A 190 29.23 24.16 -7.10
CA THR A 190 30.32 23.22 -7.38
C THR A 190 29.88 21.78 -7.66
N GLY A 191 28.58 21.50 -7.63
CA GLY A 191 28.05 20.13 -7.85
C GLY A 191 26.79 19.86 -7.07
N TYR A 192 26.73 18.72 -6.36
CA TYR A 192 25.60 18.32 -5.51
C TYR A 192 26.09 17.93 -4.13
N GLU A 193 25.31 18.26 -3.12
CA GLU A 193 25.52 17.85 -1.73
C GLU A 193 24.29 17.09 -1.24
N MET A 194 24.51 16.02 -0.46
CA MET A 194 23.46 15.27 0.17
C MET A 194 23.50 15.47 1.69
N LYS A 195 22.32 15.55 2.30
CA LYS A 195 22.18 15.62 3.76
C LYS A 195 20.91 14.91 4.22
N SER A 196 20.99 14.25 5.36
CA SER A 196 19.82 13.78 6.10
C SER A 196 18.99 14.98 6.57
N VAL A 197 17.68 14.92 6.43
CA VAL A 197 16.73 15.93 6.92
C VAL A 197 16.07 15.44 8.19
N TRP A 198 15.60 14.21 8.18
CA TRP A 198 15.06 13.50 9.33
C TRP A 198 15.22 11.99 9.16
N CYS A 199 15.40 11.30 10.28
CA CYS A 199 15.45 9.85 10.36
C CYS A 199 14.50 9.34 11.47
N ARG A 200 13.67 8.34 11.17
CA ARG A 200 12.70 7.73 12.07
C ARG A 200 13.10 6.27 12.32
N SER A 201 13.79 6.03 13.41
CA SER A 201 14.24 4.69 13.83
C SER A 201 13.15 3.81 14.43
N ASP A 202 11.97 4.35 14.64
CA ASP A 202 10.81 3.69 15.24
C ASP A 202 9.80 3.16 14.22
N LEU A 203 9.91 3.54 12.95
CA LEU A 203 8.95 3.16 11.92
C LEU A 203 9.40 1.92 11.16
N ARG A 204 8.57 0.86 11.22
CA ARG A 204 8.71 -0.34 10.42
C ARG A 204 7.73 -0.26 9.23
N ASP A 205 8.19 0.28 8.13
CA ASP A 205 7.39 0.39 6.91
C ASP A 205 7.56 -0.85 6.03
N THR A 206 6.47 -1.32 5.46
CA THR A 206 6.46 -2.50 4.58
C THR A 206 5.88 -2.20 3.20
N ALA A 207 5.43 -0.98 2.97
CA ALA A 207 4.88 -0.53 1.71
C ALA A 207 5.85 0.44 1.01
N ILE A 208 5.66 0.63 -0.27
CA ILE A 208 6.28 1.76 -0.96
C ILE A 208 5.46 3.00 -0.61
N MET A 209 5.98 3.84 0.26
CA MET A 209 5.35 5.09 0.70
C MET A 209 4.98 6.00 -0.45
N LYS A 210 4.08 6.95 -0.23
CA LYS A 210 3.63 7.95 -1.20
C LYS A 210 3.68 9.35 -0.62
N LEU A 211 4.22 10.28 -1.38
CA LEU A 211 4.18 11.71 -1.08
C LEU A 211 3.02 12.36 -1.85
N SER A 212 2.22 13.15 -1.15
CA SER A 212 1.27 14.08 -1.75
C SER A 212 1.87 15.48 -1.73
N THR A 213 2.30 15.95 -2.88
CA THR A 213 2.85 17.31 -3.02
C THR A 213 1.80 18.41 -2.80
N ALA A 214 0.52 18.08 -2.92
CA ALA A 214 -0.57 19.02 -2.65
C ALA A 214 -0.80 19.27 -1.16
N THR A 215 -0.51 18.27 -0.30
CA THR A 215 -0.75 18.35 1.14
C THR A 215 0.53 18.47 1.96
N GLY A 216 1.69 18.16 1.38
CA GLY A 216 2.96 18.08 2.11
C GLY A 216 3.05 16.89 3.06
N TYR A 217 2.28 15.81 2.81
CA TYR A 217 2.28 14.63 3.66
C TYR A 217 2.81 13.39 2.95
N VAL A 218 3.54 12.58 3.72
CA VAL A 218 4.00 11.25 3.33
C VAL A 218 3.09 10.20 3.95
N TYR A 219 2.57 9.33 3.12
CA TYR A 219 1.66 8.24 3.51
C TYR A 219 2.43 6.93 3.51
N GLY A 220 2.39 6.20 4.61
CA GLY A 220 3.03 4.91 4.81
C GLY A 220 2.07 3.87 5.36
N TYR A 221 2.54 2.63 5.38
CA TYR A 221 1.85 1.51 5.98
C TYR A 221 2.81 0.71 6.85
N VAL A 222 2.72 0.91 8.14
CA VAL A 222 3.71 0.46 9.12
C VAL A 222 3.15 -0.58 10.06
N GLN A 223 4.03 -1.29 10.74
CA GLN A 223 3.67 -2.13 11.87
C GLN A 223 4.17 -1.50 13.17
N ASP A 224 3.28 -1.29 14.14
CA ASP A 224 3.66 -0.88 15.48
C ASP A 224 4.52 -1.95 16.15
N LEU A 225 5.70 -1.56 16.65
CA LEU A 225 6.71 -2.47 17.19
C LEU A 225 6.31 -3.10 18.52
N THR A 226 5.38 -2.49 19.25
CA THR A 226 4.96 -2.93 20.59
C THR A 226 3.75 -3.84 20.53
N THR A 227 2.75 -3.45 19.73
CA THR A 227 1.46 -4.13 19.66
C THR A 227 1.35 -5.12 18.50
N GLY A 228 2.22 -5.01 17.50
CA GLY A 228 2.12 -5.74 16.23
C GLY A 228 0.99 -5.22 15.32
N MET A 229 0.36 -4.10 15.69
CA MET A 229 -0.74 -3.51 14.92
C MET A 229 -0.24 -2.94 13.59
N TRP A 230 -0.86 -3.35 12.50
CA TRP A 230 -0.67 -2.73 11.20
C TRP A 230 -1.45 -1.44 11.13
N GLN A 231 -0.83 -0.39 10.62
CA GLN A 231 -1.37 0.96 10.66
C GLN A 231 -1.08 1.70 9.35
N TYR A 232 -2.03 2.48 8.87
CA TYR A 232 -1.70 3.60 8.03
C TYR A 232 -1.07 4.70 8.87
N ILE A 233 0.00 5.29 8.37
CA ILE A 233 0.67 6.43 8.99
C ILE A 233 0.74 7.59 8.01
N VAL A 234 0.59 8.79 8.53
CA VAL A 234 0.79 10.05 7.80
C VAL A 234 1.88 10.82 8.50
N LEU A 235 2.94 11.14 7.77
CA LEU A 235 4.04 11.95 8.27
C LEU A 235 4.02 13.31 7.60
N ASP A 236 4.40 14.31 8.34
CA ASP A 236 4.75 15.61 7.78
C ASP A 236 6.03 15.47 6.94
N PHE A 237 6.02 15.97 5.71
CA PHE A 237 7.14 15.80 4.79
C PHE A 237 8.39 16.55 5.28
N ASP A 238 8.22 17.72 5.87
CA ASP A 238 9.36 18.56 6.25
C ASP A 238 10.04 18.10 7.54
N THR A 239 9.25 17.61 8.49
CA THR A 239 9.74 17.26 9.84
C THR A 239 9.86 15.78 10.13
N GLY A 240 9.17 14.92 9.34
CA GLY A 240 9.07 13.49 9.61
C GLY A 240 8.15 13.15 10.80
N GLU A 241 7.50 14.14 11.41
CA GLU A 241 6.60 13.92 12.54
C GLU A 241 5.32 13.20 12.11
N THR A 242 4.82 12.35 12.99
CA THR A 242 3.55 11.63 12.75
C THR A 242 2.37 12.57 12.94
N VAL A 243 1.62 12.79 11.88
CA VAL A 243 0.40 13.62 11.87
C VAL A 243 -0.84 12.79 12.20
N LEU A 244 -0.90 11.56 11.68
CA LEU A 244 -2.05 10.68 11.84
C LEU A 244 -1.60 9.23 11.82
N THR A 245 -2.25 8.40 12.65
CA THR A 245 -2.15 6.95 12.60
C THR A 245 -3.56 6.35 12.59
N VAL A 246 -3.79 5.37 11.74
CA VAL A 246 -5.07 4.65 11.64
C VAL A 246 -4.83 3.15 11.74
N ASP A 247 -5.30 2.55 12.82
CA ASP A 247 -5.18 1.12 13.07
C ASP A 247 -5.97 0.29 12.06
N VAL A 248 -5.38 -0.81 11.64
CA VAL A 248 -5.99 -1.76 10.70
C VAL A 248 -6.25 -3.09 11.39
N ALA A 249 -5.21 -3.83 11.72
CA ALA A 249 -5.28 -5.15 12.37
C ALA A 249 -3.90 -5.58 12.89
N ASN A 250 -3.88 -6.59 13.76
CA ASN A 250 -2.65 -7.13 14.34
C ASN A 250 -2.31 -8.54 13.84
N LYS A 251 -2.56 -8.83 12.57
CA LYS A 251 -2.26 -10.14 11.97
C LYS A 251 -1.24 -9.99 10.85
N PHE A 252 -0.35 -10.95 10.73
CA PHE A 252 0.70 -10.94 9.70
C PHE A 252 0.15 -10.83 8.27
N GLY A 253 -0.98 -11.45 7.97
CA GLY A 253 -1.61 -11.37 6.65
C GLY A 253 -1.97 -9.95 6.20
N TYR A 254 -1.97 -8.99 7.10
CA TYR A 254 -2.10 -7.56 6.76
C TYR A 254 -0.78 -6.88 6.39
N ASN A 255 0.34 -7.62 6.40
CA ASN A 255 1.60 -7.12 5.85
C ASN A 255 1.42 -6.79 4.36
N ASN A 256 1.86 -5.64 3.95
CA ASN A 256 1.82 -5.21 2.54
C ASN A 256 2.81 -5.97 1.65
N MET A 257 3.93 -6.44 2.18
CA MET A 257 4.95 -7.23 1.49
C MET A 257 5.56 -6.52 0.26
N ALA A 258 6.03 -5.29 0.43
CA ALA A 258 6.72 -4.47 -0.58
C ALA A 258 5.85 -3.99 -1.77
N ILE A 259 4.55 -4.12 -1.67
CA ILE A 259 3.69 -3.63 -2.74
C ILE A 259 3.44 -2.12 -2.56
N GLY A 260 3.41 -1.38 -3.65
CA GLY A 260 3.14 0.04 -3.61
C GLY A 260 1.73 0.35 -3.09
N MET A 261 1.60 1.43 -2.34
CA MET A 261 0.32 2.04 -2.09
C MET A 261 -0.11 2.88 -3.32
N TYR A 262 -1.41 3.05 -3.49
CA TYR A 262 -1.99 3.73 -4.64
C TYR A 262 -3.00 4.77 -4.19
N SER A 263 -2.94 5.98 -4.76
CA SER A 263 -4.00 6.97 -4.60
C SER A 263 -5.16 6.67 -5.54
N GLY A 264 -6.38 6.89 -5.08
CA GLY A 264 -7.56 6.87 -5.93
C GLY A 264 -7.52 7.99 -6.99
N ARG A 265 -8.29 7.84 -8.06
CA ARG A 265 -8.31 8.77 -9.20
C ARG A 265 -8.59 10.22 -8.79
N SER A 266 -9.46 10.43 -7.82
CA SER A 266 -9.81 11.74 -7.25
C SER A 266 -8.85 12.22 -6.15
N GLY A 267 -7.84 11.42 -5.77
CA GLY A 267 -6.94 11.73 -4.67
C GLY A 267 -7.57 11.62 -3.27
N ASN A 268 -8.82 11.20 -3.16
CA ASN A 268 -9.57 11.16 -1.90
C ASN A 268 -9.50 9.81 -1.16
N ALA A 269 -8.76 8.86 -1.67
CA ALA A 269 -8.58 7.56 -1.05
C ALA A 269 -7.17 7.04 -1.29
N LEU A 270 -6.64 6.33 -0.31
CA LEU A 270 -5.37 5.61 -0.40
C LEU A 270 -5.65 4.11 -0.30
N TYR A 271 -5.07 3.35 -1.19
CA TYR A 271 -5.22 1.90 -1.25
C TYR A 271 -3.90 1.21 -0.91
N CYS A 272 -3.97 0.20 -0.06
CA CYS A 272 -2.83 -0.62 0.34
C CYS A 272 -3.19 -2.10 0.15
N PRO A 273 -2.56 -2.84 -0.77
CA PRO A 273 -2.70 -4.28 -0.87
C PRO A 273 -2.08 -4.98 0.35
N THR A 274 -2.58 -6.15 0.70
CA THR A 274 -2.08 -6.95 1.81
C THR A 274 -1.78 -8.38 1.41
N GLY A 275 -1.05 -9.11 2.26
CA GLY A 275 -0.73 -10.53 2.06
C GLY A 275 -1.96 -11.45 2.07
N TYR A 276 -3.10 -11.00 2.57
CA TYR A 276 -4.38 -11.70 2.43
C TYR A 276 -5.04 -11.52 1.06
N LEU A 277 -4.37 -10.88 0.10
CA LEU A 277 -4.92 -10.50 -1.20
C LEU A 277 -6.12 -9.54 -1.07
N GLU A 278 -6.17 -8.78 0.00
CA GLU A 278 -7.17 -7.75 0.25
C GLU A 278 -6.61 -6.39 -0.17
N LEU A 279 -7.48 -5.49 -0.52
CA LEU A 279 -7.15 -4.11 -0.83
C LEU A 279 -7.75 -3.21 0.24
N LEU A 280 -6.93 -2.75 1.17
CA LEU A 280 -7.35 -1.80 2.19
C LEU A 280 -7.55 -0.43 1.56
N ARG A 281 -8.62 0.25 1.92
CA ARG A 281 -8.90 1.62 1.51
C ARG A 281 -8.93 2.54 2.72
N LEU A 282 -8.02 3.50 2.76
CA LEU A 282 -8.09 4.63 3.67
C LEU A 282 -8.74 5.81 2.94
N GLN A 283 -9.74 6.40 3.54
CA GLN A 283 -10.48 7.51 2.96
C GLN A 283 -10.94 8.48 4.04
N ASP A 284 -10.99 9.77 3.73
CA ASP A 284 -11.51 10.75 4.66
C ASP A 284 -13.01 10.50 4.94
N ARG A 285 -13.30 10.22 6.18
CA ARG A 285 -14.67 10.00 6.67
C ARG A 285 -15.52 11.26 6.53
N PHE A 286 -14.96 12.41 6.85
CA PHE A 286 -15.70 13.66 6.91
C PHE A 286 -16.11 14.17 5.53
N ALA A 287 -15.40 13.78 4.49
CA ALA A 287 -15.76 14.11 3.12
C ALA A 287 -17.08 13.48 2.67
N TYR A 288 -17.54 12.41 3.36
CA TYR A 288 -18.70 11.62 2.93
C TYR A 288 -19.84 11.61 3.94
N LEU A 289 -19.54 11.23 5.19
CA LEU A 289 -20.54 11.16 6.26
C LEU A 289 -19.84 11.35 7.62
N PRO A 290 -19.84 12.53 8.18
CA PRO A 290 -19.20 12.79 9.48
C PRO A 290 -19.78 11.95 10.62
N GLU A 291 -20.98 11.44 10.47
CA GLU A 291 -21.73 10.75 11.53
C GLU A 291 -21.70 9.22 11.40
N MET A 292 -21.24 8.65 10.27
CA MET A 292 -21.16 7.21 10.08
C MET A 292 -19.81 6.65 10.53
N PRO A 293 -19.81 5.59 11.33
CA PRO A 293 -18.58 4.84 11.64
C PRO A 293 -17.95 4.32 10.34
N TYR A 294 -16.67 4.54 10.17
CA TYR A 294 -15.99 4.21 8.94
C TYR A 294 -15.11 2.97 9.10
N ARG A 295 -15.62 1.84 8.65
CA ARG A 295 -14.79 0.68 8.40
C ARG A 295 -15.31 -0.08 7.19
N LYS A 296 -14.45 -0.26 6.20
CA LYS A 296 -14.80 -0.96 4.98
C LYS A 296 -14.64 -2.47 5.16
N LEU A 297 -15.66 -3.22 4.81
CA LEU A 297 -15.60 -4.66 4.67
C LEU A 297 -15.14 -5.06 3.27
N ASP A 298 -14.55 -6.24 3.20
CA ASP A 298 -14.18 -6.91 1.96
C ASP A 298 -15.41 -7.10 1.04
N MET A 299 -15.36 -6.48 -0.12
CA MET A 299 -16.43 -6.49 -1.11
C MET A 299 -16.44 -7.74 -1.98
N ASP A 300 -15.34 -8.47 -2.04
CA ASP A 300 -15.23 -9.67 -2.90
C ASP A 300 -16.08 -10.83 -2.38
N LYS A 301 -16.48 -10.75 -1.10
CA LYS A 301 -17.38 -11.73 -0.48
C LYS A 301 -18.86 -11.37 -0.57
N ALA A 302 -19.22 -10.25 -1.19
CA ALA A 302 -20.61 -9.90 -1.39
C ALA A 302 -21.26 -10.83 -2.41
N THR A 303 -22.31 -11.54 -2.02
CA THR A 303 -23.13 -12.30 -2.94
C THR A 303 -24.21 -11.42 -3.55
N ARG A 304 -24.53 -11.63 -4.83
CA ARG A 304 -25.58 -10.93 -5.55
C ARG A 304 -26.64 -11.94 -5.97
N ASN A 305 -27.84 -11.73 -5.48
CA ASN A 305 -28.98 -12.59 -5.81
C ASN A 305 -30.15 -11.75 -6.32
N VAL A 306 -31.05 -12.37 -7.05
CA VAL A 306 -32.32 -11.76 -7.43
C VAL A 306 -33.34 -12.08 -6.34
N LEU A 307 -33.94 -11.03 -5.77
CA LEU A 307 -35.10 -11.18 -4.89
C LEU A 307 -36.37 -10.86 -5.70
N SER A 308 -37.24 -11.83 -5.85
CA SER A 308 -38.49 -11.57 -6.54
C SER A 308 -39.39 -10.62 -5.73
N GLN A 309 -40.22 -9.84 -6.42
CA GLN A 309 -41.17 -8.93 -5.78
C GLN A 309 -42.07 -9.66 -4.78
N GLU A 310 -42.60 -10.81 -5.15
CA GLU A 310 -43.45 -11.65 -4.28
C GLU A 310 -42.69 -12.06 -3.00
N ARG A 311 -41.44 -12.47 -3.14
CA ARG A 311 -40.63 -12.87 -1.97
C ARG A 311 -40.27 -11.68 -1.11
N PHE A 312 -39.98 -10.53 -1.70
CA PHE A 312 -39.72 -9.29 -0.99
C PHE A 312 -40.90 -8.89 -0.10
N GLU A 313 -42.11 -8.89 -0.66
CA GLU A 313 -43.35 -8.58 0.07
C GLU A 313 -43.65 -9.61 1.16
N ALA A 314 -43.45 -10.92 0.86
CA ALA A 314 -43.63 -11.99 1.84
C ALA A 314 -42.69 -11.90 3.04
N LEU A 315 -41.52 -11.29 2.86
CA LEU A 315 -40.55 -10.99 3.94
C LEU A 315 -40.87 -9.71 4.70
N GLY A 316 -41.87 -8.94 4.27
CA GLY A 316 -42.28 -7.67 4.94
C GLY A 316 -41.80 -6.40 4.22
N GLY A 317 -41.14 -6.50 3.09
CA GLY A 317 -40.71 -5.35 2.30
C GLY A 317 -41.94 -4.60 1.69
N GLN A 318 -41.77 -3.29 1.53
CA GLN A 318 -42.78 -2.39 0.94
C GLN A 318 -42.16 -1.59 -0.20
N GLY A 319 -42.94 -1.43 -1.29
CA GLY A 319 -42.48 -0.77 -2.50
C GLY A 319 -42.02 -1.78 -3.56
N ARG A 320 -41.32 -1.30 -4.56
CA ARG A 320 -40.82 -2.12 -5.68
C ARG A 320 -39.35 -2.40 -5.54
N VAL A 321 -38.93 -3.65 -5.65
CA VAL A 321 -37.49 -4.02 -5.63
C VAL A 321 -36.75 -3.28 -6.72
N ALA A 322 -35.70 -2.53 -6.33
CA ALA A 322 -34.92 -1.66 -7.19
C ALA A 322 -33.47 -2.11 -7.37
N SER A 323 -32.97 -3.02 -6.54
CA SER A 323 -31.59 -3.50 -6.64
C SER A 323 -31.47 -5.02 -6.54
N TRP A 324 -30.23 -5.51 -6.72
CA TRP A 324 -29.87 -6.85 -6.29
C TRP A 324 -30.08 -7.02 -4.78
N TYR A 325 -30.34 -8.25 -4.36
CA TYR A 325 -30.31 -8.67 -2.96
C TYR A 325 -28.89 -9.06 -2.61
N PHE A 326 -28.20 -8.18 -1.89
CA PHE A 326 -26.81 -8.38 -1.53
C PHE A 326 -26.68 -9.14 -0.23
N GLY A 327 -25.70 -10.04 -0.17
CA GLY A 327 -25.30 -10.72 1.02
C GLY A 327 -23.81 -10.55 1.29
N ILE A 328 -23.48 -10.18 2.50
CA ILE A 328 -22.11 -9.97 2.95
C ILE A 328 -21.90 -10.80 4.20
N SER A 329 -20.72 -11.42 4.30
CA SER A 329 -20.24 -12.04 5.52
C SER A 329 -18.80 -11.63 5.74
N ALA A 330 -18.44 -11.22 6.94
CA ALA A 330 -17.10 -10.82 7.31
C ALA A 330 -16.76 -11.25 8.72
N VAL A 331 -15.49 -11.43 9.00
CA VAL A 331 -14.95 -11.77 10.30
C VAL A 331 -13.97 -10.69 10.76
N ASN A 332 -13.72 -10.62 12.05
CA ASN A 332 -12.86 -9.60 12.69
C ASN A 332 -13.37 -8.17 12.46
N VAL A 333 -14.68 -7.99 12.48
CA VAL A 333 -15.31 -6.69 12.33
C VAL A 333 -15.22 -5.88 13.64
N HIS A 334 -15.30 -4.57 13.52
CA HIS A 334 -15.50 -3.68 14.66
C HIS A 334 -17.00 -3.64 15.03
N PRO A 335 -17.31 -3.18 16.26
CA PRO A 335 -18.71 -3.04 16.68
C PRO A 335 -19.56 -2.25 15.71
N ASN A 336 -19.01 -1.25 15.02
CA ASN A 336 -19.71 -0.54 13.95
C ASN A 336 -18.89 -0.61 12.67
N THR A 337 -19.46 -1.17 11.64
CA THR A 337 -18.79 -1.39 10.35
C THR A 337 -19.62 -0.84 9.22
N THR A 338 -18.99 -0.10 8.31
CA THR A 338 -19.64 0.37 7.08
C THR A 338 -19.24 -0.55 5.94
N VAL A 339 -20.25 -1.08 5.26
CA VAL A 339 -20.13 -1.91 4.06
C VAL A 339 -20.40 -1.04 2.85
N ALA A 340 -19.55 -1.10 1.84
CA ALA A 340 -19.80 -0.43 0.57
C ALA A 340 -20.04 -1.46 -0.54
N LEU A 341 -21.18 -1.39 -1.21
CA LEU A 341 -21.62 -2.30 -2.25
C LEU A 341 -21.70 -1.56 -3.58
N ARG A 342 -21.10 -2.12 -4.61
CA ARG A 342 -21.12 -1.53 -5.96
C ARG A 342 -22.29 -2.06 -6.78
N MET A 343 -23.02 -1.15 -7.45
CA MET A 343 -24.13 -1.48 -8.31
C MET A 343 -24.25 -0.47 -9.46
N ASN A 344 -24.75 -0.93 -10.58
CA ASN A 344 -24.92 -0.12 -11.79
C ASN A 344 -26.30 -0.30 -12.44
N ASN A 345 -27.25 -0.89 -11.74
CA ASN A 345 -28.60 -1.20 -12.21
C ASN A 345 -29.67 -0.39 -11.47
N LEU A 346 -29.33 0.82 -11.03
CA LEU A 346 -30.23 1.70 -10.33
C LEU A 346 -30.69 2.83 -11.25
N SER A 347 -31.96 3.22 -11.11
CA SER A 347 -32.52 4.39 -11.80
C SER A 347 -33.58 5.07 -10.95
N GLY A 348 -33.80 6.35 -11.18
CA GLY A 348 -34.83 7.12 -10.48
C GLY A 348 -34.27 8.07 -9.41
N ALA A 349 -35.14 8.71 -8.64
CA ALA A 349 -34.75 9.67 -7.63
C ALA A 349 -34.33 8.95 -6.33
N VAL A 350 -33.18 9.34 -5.77
CA VAL A 350 -32.63 8.74 -4.54
C VAL A 350 -33.58 8.93 -3.35
N LYS A 351 -34.27 10.05 -3.28
CA LYS A 351 -35.25 10.33 -2.22
C LYS A 351 -36.41 9.34 -2.12
N ASP A 352 -36.70 8.63 -3.21
CA ASP A 352 -37.78 7.65 -3.29
C ASP A 352 -37.33 6.24 -2.92
N LEU A 353 -35.99 6.04 -2.71
CA LEU A 353 -35.43 4.77 -2.34
C LEU A 353 -35.45 4.53 -0.83
N LYS A 354 -35.67 3.29 -0.46
CA LYS A 354 -35.58 2.76 0.90
C LYS A 354 -34.65 1.56 0.92
N LEU A 355 -33.77 1.48 1.89
CA LEU A 355 -32.98 0.30 2.12
C LEU A 355 -33.69 -0.64 3.08
N TYR A 356 -33.73 -1.91 2.78
CA TYR A 356 -34.21 -2.97 3.64
C TYR A 356 -33.07 -3.93 3.97
N ALA A 357 -32.99 -4.36 5.22
CA ALA A 357 -32.09 -5.43 5.66
C ALA A 357 -32.89 -6.59 6.26
N LEU A 358 -32.36 -7.79 6.12
CA LEU A 358 -32.93 -8.98 6.75
C LEU A 358 -32.53 -8.97 8.24
N THR A 359 -33.49 -9.24 9.12
CA THR A 359 -33.27 -9.42 10.55
C THR A 359 -33.03 -10.90 10.89
N PRO A 360 -32.47 -11.22 12.07
CA PRO A 360 -32.31 -12.62 12.54
C PRO A 360 -33.61 -13.42 12.53
N GLU A 361 -34.78 -12.77 12.72
CA GLU A 361 -36.10 -13.40 12.66
C GLU A 361 -36.57 -13.70 11.23
N GLY A 362 -35.75 -13.40 10.23
CA GLY A 362 -36.05 -13.67 8.83
C GLY A 362 -37.08 -12.72 8.22
N LYS A 363 -37.17 -11.49 8.71
CA LYS A 363 -38.01 -10.42 8.18
C LYS A 363 -37.16 -9.30 7.56
N LEU A 364 -37.68 -8.66 6.52
CA LEU A 364 -37.10 -7.43 6.02
C LEU A 364 -37.61 -6.25 6.84
N GLN A 365 -36.68 -5.47 7.35
CA GLN A 365 -36.93 -4.22 8.06
C GLN A 365 -36.26 -3.07 7.35
N GLN A 366 -36.90 -1.91 7.31
CA GLN A 366 -36.33 -0.72 6.72
C GLN A 366 -35.16 -0.22 7.58
N VAL A 367 -34.00 -0.03 6.95
CA VAL A 367 -32.81 0.53 7.57
C VAL A 367 -33.00 2.03 7.75
N PRO A 368 -32.70 2.59 8.96
CA PRO A 368 -32.75 4.02 9.17
C PRO A 368 -31.91 4.81 8.18
N GLY A 369 -32.41 5.94 7.70
CA GLY A 369 -31.74 6.72 6.66
C GLY A 369 -30.33 7.23 7.05
N ALA A 370 -30.05 7.37 8.37
CA ALA A 370 -28.73 7.73 8.87
C ALA A 370 -27.69 6.59 8.79
N GLN A 371 -28.13 5.36 8.50
CA GLN A 371 -27.25 4.19 8.45
C GLN A 371 -26.88 3.75 7.03
N TRP A 372 -27.35 4.45 6.02
CA TRP A 372 -27.00 4.15 4.63
C TRP A 372 -27.01 5.37 3.73
N LEU A 373 -26.27 5.28 2.62
CA LEU A 373 -26.27 6.29 1.57
C LEU A 373 -25.80 5.72 0.24
N LEU A 374 -26.08 6.44 -0.84
CA LEU A 374 -25.56 6.18 -2.17
C LEU A 374 -24.54 7.26 -2.55
N ARG A 375 -23.47 6.82 -3.22
CA ARG A 375 -22.39 7.66 -3.74
C ARG A 375 -22.09 7.35 -5.20
N THR A 376 -21.64 8.37 -5.93
CA THR A 376 -20.98 8.20 -7.22
C THR A 376 -19.54 7.73 -7.01
N GLU A 377 -18.85 7.34 -8.09
CA GLU A 377 -17.42 7.02 -8.04
C GLU A 377 -16.56 8.20 -7.55
N ASP A 378 -16.98 9.43 -7.83
CA ASP A 378 -16.30 10.64 -7.38
C ASP A 378 -16.66 11.01 -5.93
N GLY A 379 -17.51 10.21 -5.28
CA GLY A 379 -17.86 10.36 -3.87
C GLY A 379 -19.00 11.35 -3.59
N GLU A 380 -19.69 11.84 -4.60
CA GLU A 380 -20.82 12.73 -4.43
C GLU A 380 -22.11 11.97 -4.11
N THR A 381 -23.06 12.62 -3.46
CA THR A 381 -24.41 12.09 -3.25
C THR A 381 -25.27 12.42 -4.46
N PRO A 382 -25.73 11.45 -5.25
CA PRO A 382 -26.58 11.72 -6.40
C PRO A 382 -28.03 12.06 -5.92
N GLU A 383 -28.68 12.97 -6.61
CA GLU A 383 -30.11 13.21 -6.44
C GLU A 383 -30.94 12.26 -7.31
N THR A 384 -30.41 11.92 -8.49
CA THR A 384 -31.03 11.05 -9.49
C THR A 384 -30.01 9.99 -9.92
N LEU A 385 -30.51 8.79 -10.11
CA LEU A 385 -29.73 7.63 -10.54
C LEU A 385 -30.01 7.32 -12.01
N GLU A 386 -28.97 6.97 -12.74
CA GLU A 386 -29.00 6.60 -14.15
C GLU A 386 -28.55 5.14 -14.31
N ASP A 387 -29.35 4.33 -15.01
CA ASP A 387 -29.03 2.94 -15.28
C ASP A 387 -27.71 2.83 -16.07
N GLY A 388 -26.86 1.89 -15.67
CA GLY A 388 -25.51 1.72 -16.23
C GLY A 388 -24.42 2.57 -15.54
N THR A 389 -24.79 3.57 -14.75
CA THR A 389 -23.84 4.34 -13.95
C THR A 389 -23.48 3.58 -12.68
N LEU A 390 -22.19 3.55 -12.33
CA LEU A 390 -21.70 2.87 -11.15
C LEU A 390 -21.94 3.73 -9.89
N TYR A 391 -22.62 3.13 -8.92
CA TYR A 391 -22.84 3.73 -7.60
C TYR A 391 -22.31 2.82 -6.50
N GLU A 392 -21.93 3.41 -5.38
CA GLU A 392 -21.62 2.69 -4.16
C GLU A 392 -22.78 2.88 -3.15
N LEU A 393 -23.41 1.81 -2.72
CA LEU A 393 -24.32 1.78 -1.57
C LEU A 393 -23.48 1.52 -0.30
N TRP A 394 -23.50 2.44 0.60
CA TRP A 394 -22.84 2.34 1.89
C TRP A 394 -23.85 2.03 2.98
N VAL A 395 -23.59 1.00 3.75
CA VAL A 395 -24.48 0.55 4.84
C VAL A 395 -23.67 0.38 6.11
N THR A 396 -24.10 0.98 7.20
CA THR A 396 -23.53 0.76 8.52
C THR A 396 -24.31 -0.34 9.23
N ALA A 397 -23.59 -1.35 9.70
CA ALA A 397 -24.13 -2.43 10.51
C ALA A 397 -23.23 -2.64 11.72
N SER A 398 -23.80 -3.14 12.81
CA SER A 398 -23.10 -3.46 14.07
C SER A 398 -23.03 -4.95 14.23
N ASP A 399 -21.90 -5.44 14.72
CA ASP A 399 -21.72 -6.78 15.26
C ASP A 399 -22.74 -6.97 16.40
N ASP A 400 -23.47 -8.06 16.40
CA ASP A 400 -24.62 -8.31 17.29
C ASP A 400 -25.77 -7.27 17.17
N GLY A 401 -25.87 -6.53 16.07
CA GLY A 401 -26.92 -5.54 15.84
C GLY A 401 -28.18 -6.10 15.18
N ASP A 402 -29.21 -5.26 15.02
CA ASP A 402 -30.53 -5.63 14.49
C ASP A 402 -30.49 -6.31 13.09
N PHE A 403 -29.43 -6.08 12.33
CA PHE A 403 -29.26 -6.61 10.97
C PHE A 403 -28.12 -7.61 10.84
N ASP A 404 -27.51 -7.99 11.95
CA ASP A 404 -26.51 -9.05 11.96
C ASP A 404 -27.20 -10.42 11.98
N LEU A 405 -26.89 -11.25 11.00
CA LEU A 405 -27.44 -12.61 10.87
C LEU A 405 -26.48 -13.68 11.44
N ASP A 406 -25.37 -13.24 11.98
CA ASP A 406 -24.31 -14.08 12.53
C ASP A 406 -24.30 -13.94 14.05
N ASP A 407 -24.05 -15.00 14.75
CA ASP A 407 -23.95 -15.03 16.23
C ASP A 407 -22.51 -15.16 16.73
N GLY A 408 -21.54 -15.00 15.83
CA GLY A 408 -20.13 -15.11 16.12
C GLY A 408 -19.51 -13.79 16.62
N ALA A 409 -18.76 -13.84 17.70
CA ALA A 409 -18.07 -12.67 18.22
C ALA A 409 -17.14 -12.04 17.15
N ARG A 410 -17.32 -10.75 16.89
CA ARG A 410 -16.57 -9.97 15.89
C ARG A 410 -16.73 -10.50 14.48
N SER A 411 -17.89 -11.00 14.16
CA SER A 411 -18.31 -11.37 12.81
C SER A 411 -19.57 -10.61 12.43
N LEU A 412 -19.88 -10.55 11.14
CA LEU A 412 -21.03 -9.82 10.60
C LEU A 412 -21.55 -10.51 9.37
N ALA A 413 -22.83 -10.82 9.34
CA ALA A 413 -23.52 -11.30 8.15
C ALA A 413 -24.75 -10.44 7.87
N VAL A 414 -24.74 -9.69 6.76
CA VAL A 414 -25.81 -8.75 6.40
C VAL A 414 -26.42 -9.11 5.06
N ARG A 415 -27.75 -8.96 4.94
CA ARG A 415 -28.50 -9.10 3.70
C ARG A 415 -29.31 -7.84 3.46
N VAL A 416 -29.09 -7.17 2.33
CA VAL A 416 -29.74 -5.87 2.02
C VAL A 416 -30.30 -5.80 0.61
N VAL A 417 -31.35 -5.01 0.44
CA VAL A 417 -31.98 -4.70 -0.86
C VAL A 417 -32.56 -3.29 -0.86
N LEU A 418 -32.41 -2.57 -1.97
CA LEU A 418 -33.08 -1.30 -2.20
C LEU A 418 -34.46 -1.52 -2.83
N ALA A 419 -35.44 -0.73 -2.42
CA ALA A 419 -36.76 -0.65 -3.00
C ALA A 419 -37.21 0.80 -3.16
N SER A 420 -38.03 1.07 -4.17
CA SER A 420 -38.63 2.38 -4.46
C SER A 420 -40.14 2.41 -4.18
#